data_a62b2d94c4b687e9b4a88266a903b56b
#
_entry.id   a62b2d94c4b687e9b4a88266a903b56b
#
_cell.length_a   1.000
_cell.length_b   1.000
_cell.length_c   1.000
_cell.angle_alpha   90.00
_cell.angle_beta   90.00
_cell.angle_gamma   90.00
#
_symmetry.space_group_name_H-M   'P 1'
#
loop_
_entity.id
_entity.type
_entity.pdbx_description
1 polymer ?
#
loop_
_entity_poly.entity_id
_entity_poly.type
_entity_poly.pdbx_seq_one_letter_code
_entity_poly.pdbx_strand_id
1 'polypeptide(L)'
;AGLQAGDGYWRAGLLDPESWPAPETSGTGLPVYALAWGVNEGLLDRAAFAPVVRRGWAALARSVRPDGMLGDVQPESDRPGKTTGDRTELFGAGAFLLAGSELLRMEGP
;
A
#
# COMPACT_ATOMS: atom_id res chain seq x y z
N ALA A 1 0.40 -5.13 -10.76
CA ALA A 1 0.21 -6.36 -9.98
C ALA A 1 1.49 -7.20 -9.95
N GLY A 2 2.15 -7.40 -11.09
CA GLY A 2 3.38 -8.19 -11.16
C GLY A 2 4.56 -7.68 -10.33
N LEU A 3 4.50 -6.44 -9.87
CA LEU A 3 5.53 -5.82 -9.03
C LEU A 3 5.22 -5.90 -7.53
N GLN A 4 4.07 -6.43 -7.15
CA GLN A 4 3.72 -6.64 -5.75
C GLN A 4 4.55 -7.79 -5.17
N ALA A 5 5.21 -7.56 -4.04
CA ALA A 5 5.95 -8.61 -3.35
C ALA A 5 5.01 -9.64 -2.70
N GLY A 6 5.54 -10.82 -2.36
CA GLY A 6 4.75 -11.89 -1.75
C GLY A 6 4.11 -11.53 -0.42
N ASP A 7 4.69 -10.58 0.31
CA ASP A 7 4.13 -10.08 1.58
C ASP A 7 3.05 -9.01 1.41
N GLY A 8 2.73 -8.64 0.18
CA GLY A 8 1.67 -7.69 -0.14
C GLY A 8 2.12 -6.25 -0.37
N TYR A 9 3.35 -5.90 0.00
CA TYR A 9 3.90 -4.56 -0.21
C TYR A 9 4.39 -4.35 -1.64
N TRP A 10 4.37 -3.09 -2.08
CA TRP A 10 5.22 -2.62 -3.18
C TRP A 10 6.44 -1.94 -2.56
N ARG A 11 7.63 -2.34 -2.97
CA ARG A 11 8.88 -1.80 -2.44
C ARG A 11 9.17 -0.42 -3.03
N ALA A 12 9.97 0.38 -2.31
CA ALA A 12 10.36 1.73 -2.76
C ALA A 12 11.06 1.70 -4.11
N GLY A 13 11.89 0.69 -4.39
CA GLY A 13 12.45 0.44 -5.70
C GLY A 13 11.66 -0.64 -6.42
N LEU A 14 10.67 -0.26 -7.25
CA LEU A 14 9.77 -1.22 -7.89
C LEU A 14 10.49 -2.22 -8.80
N LEU A 15 11.51 -1.77 -9.51
CA LEU A 15 12.29 -2.61 -10.42
C LEU A 15 13.54 -3.19 -9.77
N ASP A 16 13.85 -2.74 -8.56
CA ASP A 16 15.02 -3.16 -7.79
C ASP A 16 14.66 -3.26 -6.29
N PRO A 17 13.75 -4.17 -5.95
CA PRO A 17 13.28 -4.29 -4.58
C PRO A 17 14.36 -4.77 -3.62
N GLU A 18 15.38 -5.44 -4.11
CA GLU A 18 16.47 -5.98 -3.28
C GLU A 18 17.32 -4.88 -2.68
N SER A 19 17.47 -3.75 -3.36
CA SER A 19 18.18 -2.58 -2.83
C SER A 19 17.38 -1.84 -1.76
N TRP A 20 16.05 -2.05 -1.71
CA TRP A 20 15.15 -1.38 -0.79
C TRP A 20 14.19 -2.39 -0.17
N PRO A 21 14.71 -3.34 0.66
CA PRO A 21 13.91 -4.49 1.11
C PRO A 21 12.89 -4.18 2.19
N ALA A 22 13.00 -3.02 2.87
CA ALA A 22 12.07 -2.68 3.95
C ALA A 22 10.66 -2.43 3.41
N PRO A 23 9.60 -2.75 4.17
CA PRO A 23 8.24 -2.36 3.83
C PRO A 23 8.12 -0.85 3.62
N GLU A 24 7.26 -0.43 2.68
CA GLU A 24 7.00 0.98 2.44
C GLU A 24 5.50 1.19 2.23
N THR A 25 4.86 1.92 3.14
CA THR A 25 3.39 1.99 3.20
C THR A 25 2.78 3.03 2.27
N SER A 26 3.44 4.16 2.01
CA SER A 26 2.88 5.14 1.06
C SER A 26 2.87 4.60 -0.36
N GLY A 27 3.96 3.97 -0.80
CA GLY A 27 4.07 3.32 -2.11
C GLY A 27 3.26 2.04 -2.24
N THR A 28 2.73 1.51 -1.13
CA THR A 28 1.77 0.41 -1.13
C THR A 28 0.33 0.94 -1.10
N GLY A 29 0.06 1.97 -0.31
CA GLY A 29 -1.27 2.54 -0.17
C GLY A 29 -1.82 3.11 -1.46
N LEU A 30 -1.01 3.83 -2.23
CA LEU A 30 -1.47 4.43 -3.48
C LEU A 30 -1.84 3.38 -4.55
N PRO A 31 -1.04 2.33 -4.80
CA PRO A 31 -1.48 1.23 -5.68
C PRO A 31 -2.73 0.51 -5.19
N VAL A 32 -2.86 0.24 -3.89
CA VAL A 32 -4.08 -0.37 -3.34
C VAL A 32 -5.29 0.50 -3.63
N TYR A 33 -5.19 1.81 -3.39
CA TYR A 33 -6.24 2.76 -3.70
C TYR A 33 -6.59 2.73 -5.19
N ALA A 34 -5.61 2.87 -6.07
CA ALA A 34 -5.83 2.96 -7.50
C ALA A 34 -6.46 1.69 -8.07
N LEU A 35 -5.96 0.51 -7.65
CA LEU A 35 -6.48 -0.76 -8.11
C LEU A 35 -7.91 -1.02 -7.60
N ALA A 36 -8.17 -0.72 -6.32
CA ALA A 36 -9.51 -0.85 -5.75
C ALA A 36 -10.50 0.08 -6.46
N TRP A 37 -10.11 1.34 -6.70
CA TRP A 37 -10.92 2.29 -7.45
C TRP A 37 -11.20 1.77 -8.86
N GLY A 38 -10.19 1.25 -9.55
CA GLY A 38 -10.35 0.69 -10.90
C GLY A 38 -11.32 -0.49 -10.94
N VAL A 39 -11.28 -1.36 -9.92
CA VAL A 39 -12.26 -2.45 -9.77
C VAL A 39 -13.66 -1.89 -9.53
N ASN A 40 -13.79 -0.91 -8.63
CA ASN A 40 -15.08 -0.30 -8.29
C ASN A 40 -15.73 0.41 -9.46
N GLU A 41 -14.93 1.04 -10.34
CA GLU A 41 -15.41 1.73 -11.52
C GLU A 41 -15.61 0.80 -12.73
N GLY A 42 -15.33 -0.49 -12.59
CA GLY A 42 -15.48 -1.44 -13.68
C GLY A 42 -14.40 -1.36 -14.75
N LEU A 43 -13.29 -0.69 -14.47
CA LEU A 43 -12.16 -0.55 -15.38
C LEU A 43 -11.18 -1.72 -15.31
N LEU A 44 -11.15 -2.42 -14.18
CA LEU A 44 -10.26 -3.55 -13.94
C LEU A 44 -11.08 -4.79 -13.59
N ASP A 45 -10.64 -5.94 -14.08
CA ASP A 45 -11.29 -7.21 -13.77
C ASP A 45 -11.21 -7.54 -12.28
N ARG A 46 -12.37 -7.67 -11.66
CA ARG A 46 -12.47 -7.93 -10.22
C ARG A 46 -11.78 -9.23 -9.81
N ALA A 47 -11.96 -10.29 -10.59
CA ALA A 47 -11.37 -11.59 -10.26
C ALA A 47 -9.84 -11.56 -10.26
N ALA A 48 -9.25 -10.77 -11.17
CA ALA A 48 -7.80 -10.64 -11.27
C ALA A 48 -7.23 -9.70 -10.20
N PHE A 49 -7.89 -8.57 -9.91
CA PHE A 49 -7.30 -7.48 -9.13
C PHE A 49 -7.75 -7.42 -7.67
N ALA A 50 -8.94 -7.92 -7.32
CA ALA A 50 -9.38 -7.90 -5.92
C ALA A 50 -8.43 -8.68 -4.99
N PRO A 51 -7.88 -9.84 -5.36
CA PRO A 51 -6.88 -10.51 -4.53
C PRO A 51 -5.61 -9.67 -4.31
N VAL A 52 -5.17 -8.95 -5.32
CA VAL A 52 -4.00 -8.04 -5.23
C VAL A 52 -4.28 -6.93 -4.22
N VAL A 53 -5.44 -6.30 -4.32
CA VAL A 53 -5.89 -5.24 -3.41
C VAL A 53 -5.94 -5.76 -1.97
N ARG A 54 -6.53 -6.93 -1.75
CA ARG A 54 -6.66 -7.52 -0.41
C ARG A 54 -5.31 -7.83 0.22
N ARG A 55 -4.35 -8.36 -0.56
CA ARG A 55 -2.99 -8.60 -0.05
C ARG A 55 -2.30 -7.29 0.31
N GLY A 56 -2.44 -6.27 -0.52
CA GLY A 56 -1.88 -4.94 -0.23
C GLY A 56 -2.51 -4.32 1.01
N TRP A 57 -3.82 -4.42 1.17
CA TRP A 57 -4.50 -3.93 2.36
C TRP A 57 -4.04 -4.67 3.62
N ALA A 58 -3.90 -5.99 3.57
CA ALA A 58 -3.41 -6.76 4.70
C ALA A 58 -1.98 -6.32 5.11
N ALA A 59 -1.12 -6.01 4.13
CA ALA A 59 0.20 -5.46 4.40
C ALA A 59 0.11 -4.10 5.11
N LEU A 60 -0.73 -3.20 4.60
CA LEU A 60 -0.94 -1.88 5.22
C LEU A 60 -1.45 -2.01 6.67
N ALA A 61 -2.39 -2.92 6.91
CA ALA A 61 -2.94 -3.15 8.24
C ALA A 61 -1.86 -3.65 9.22
N ARG A 62 -0.92 -4.46 8.75
CA ARG A 62 0.22 -4.91 9.59
C ARG A 62 1.18 -3.78 9.94
N SER A 63 1.21 -2.71 9.18
CA SER A 63 2.07 -1.55 9.45
C SER A 63 1.45 -0.55 10.41
N VAL A 64 0.19 -0.74 10.83
CA VAL A 64 -0.42 0.05 11.89
C VAL A 64 0.18 -0.39 13.23
N ARG A 65 0.79 0.54 13.95
CA ARG A 65 1.46 0.28 15.21
C ARG A 65 0.46 0.16 16.36
N PRO A 66 0.88 -0.42 17.52
CA PRO A 66 -0.01 -0.52 18.68
C PRO A 66 -0.58 0.82 19.16
N ASP A 67 0.12 1.93 18.92
CA ASP A 67 -0.34 3.29 19.26
C ASP A 67 -1.30 3.87 18.21
N GLY A 68 -1.62 3.12 17.15
CA GLY A 68 -2.52 3.55 16.09
C GLY A 68 -1.85 4.32 14.95
N MET A 69 -0.55 4.60 15.04
CA MET A 69 0.19 5.28 13.97
C MET A 69 0.57 4.30 12.86
N LEU A 70 0.48 4.76 11.60
CA LEU A 70 0.97 3.99 10.46
C LEU A 70 2.50 4.09 10.40
N GLY A 71 3.17 2.97 10.46
CA GLY A 71 4.63 2.89 10.33
C GLY A 71 5.09 2.61 8.90
N ASP A 72 6.38 2.37 8.75
CA ASP A 72 7.01 1.98 7.48
C ASP A 72 6.81 3.00 6.35
N VAL A 73 6.75 4.30 6.67
CA VAL A 73 6.60 5.37 5.68
C VAL A 73 7.96 5.98 5.38
N GLN A 74 8.36 5.96 4.10
CA GLN A 74 9.62 6.61 3.71
C GLN A 74 9.51 8.14 3.83
N PRO A 75 10.64 8.84 4.09
CA PRO A 75 10.63 10.30 4.11
C PRO A 75 10.37 10.86 2.71
N GLU A 76 9.83 12.08 2.66
CA GLU A 76 9.69 12.80 1.39
C GLU A 76 11.06 13.02 0.78
N SER A 77 11.21 12.62 -0.50
CA SER A 77 12.49 12.72 -1.22
C SER A 77 12.24 12.50 -2.72
N ASP A 78 13.21 12.92 -3.52
CA ASP A 78 13.25 12.66 -4.96
C ASP A 78 13.79 11.24 -5.31
N ARG A 79 14.14 10.46 -4.31
CA ARG A 79 14.66 9.09 -4.45
C ARG A 79 14.14 8.20 -3.33
N PRO A 80 14.19 6.86 -3.51
CA PRO A 80 13.81 5.95 -2.44
C PRO A 80 14.59 6.20 -1.15
N GLY A 81 13.93 6.10 0.01
CA GLY A 81 14.52 6.22 1.32
C GLY A 81 14.32 4.96 2.15
N LYS A 82 15.17 4.78 3.16
CA LYS A 82 15.01 3.70 4.12
C LYS A 82 13.83 3.97 5.04
N THR A 83 13.08 2.91 5.37
CA THR A 83 11.99 2.98 6.32
C THR A 83 12.29 2.14 7.56
N THR A 84 11.66 2.52 8.67
CA THR A 84 11.64 1.73 9.91
C THR A 84 10.21 1.64 10.40
N GLY A 85 9.92 0.66 11.27
CA GLY A 85 8.56 0.43 11.77
C GLY A 85 7.94 1.63 12.50
N ASP A 86 8.76 2.53 13.06
CA ASP A 86 8.29 3.73 13.76
C ASP A 86 8.25 4.98 12.89
N ARG A 87 8.70 4.90 11.63
CA ARG A 87 8.70 6.03 10.70
C ARG A 87 7.31 6.28 10.14
N THR A 88 6.79 7.50 10.34
CA THR A 88 5.49 7.92 9.81
C THR A 88 5.55 9.31 9.21
N GLU A 89 4.65 9.57 8.26
CA GLU A 89 4.47 10.86 7.59
C GLU A 89 2.98 11.05 7.28
N LEU A 90 2.53 12.28 7.20
CA LEU A 90 1.11 12.58 6.91
C LEU A 90 0.64 12.01 5.58
N PHE A 91 1.46 12.04 4.55
CA PHE A 91 1.08 11.48 3.25
C PHE A 91 0.90 9.95 3.28
N GLY A 92 1.62 9.25 4.18
CA GLY A 92 1.41 7.81 4.40
C GLY A 92 0.03 7.53 4.96
N ALA A 93 -0.38 8.27 5.99
CA ALA A 93 -1.72 8.17 6.56
C ALA A 93 -2.79 8.52 5.53
N GLY A 94 -2.57 9.53 4.71
CA GLY A 94 -3.47 9.90 3.61
C GLY A 94 -3.65 8.78 2.60
N ALA A 95 -2.56 8.16 2.16
CA ALA A 95 -2.60 7.01 1.24
C ALA A 95 -3.36 5.83 1.85
N PHE A 96 -3.13 5.54 3.14
CA PHE A 96 -3.84 4.49 3.88
C PHE A 96 -5.34 4.73 3.91
N LEU A 97 -5.77 5.96 4.22
CA LEU A 97 -7.19 6.31 4.29
C LEU A 97 -7.87 6.22 2.92
N LEU A 98 -7.20 6.67 1.87
CA LEU A 98 -7.70 6.54 0.50
C LEU A 98 -7.88 5.07 0.12
N ALA A 99 -6.87 4.25 0.40
CA ALA A 99 -6.94 2.81 0.14
C ALA A 99 -8.09 2.16 0.91
N GLY A 100 -8.23 2.47 2.20
CA GLY A 100 -9.28 1.92 3.04
C GLY A 100 -10.68 2.29 2.58
N SER A 101 -10.88 3.53 2.13
CA SER A 101 -12.17 3.99 1.64
C SER A 101 -12.60 3.23 0.38
N GLU A 102 -11.70 3.00 -0.57
CA GLU A 102 -12.02 2.24 -1.78
C GLU A 102 -12.14 0.73 -1.51
N LEU A 103 -11.38 0.20 -0.54
CA LEU A 103 -11.53 -1.20 -0.13
C LEU A 103 -12.92 -1.44 0.48
N LEU A 104 -13.39 -0.56 1.36
CA LEU A 104 -14.75 -0.65 1.92
C LEU A 104 -15.79 -0.66 0.81
N ARG A 105 -15.65 0.21 -0.17
CA ARG A 105 -16.54 0.28 -1.33
C ARG A 105 -16.47 -1.00 -2.16
N MET A 106 -15.28 -1.56 -2.36
CA MET A 106 -15.08 -2.79 -3.14
C MET A 106 -15.69 -4.01 -2.46
N GLU A 107 -15.51 -4.14 -1.15
CA GLU A 107 -16.04 -5.28 -0.40
C GLU A 107 -17.54 -5.14 -0.11
N GLY A 108 -18.04 -3.93 -0.13
CA GLY A 108 -19.45 -3.64 0.10
C GLY A 108 -19.92 -3.84 1.53
N PRO A 109 -21.19 -3.58 1.79
CA PRO A 109 -21.81 -3.94 3.05
C PRO A 109 -22.01 -5.45 3.13
#